data_3b814e1f139fda702e9d2bea11cb8f06
#
_entry.id   3b814e1f139fda702e9d2bea11cb8f06
#
_cell.length_a   1.000
_cell.length_b   1.000
_cell.length_c   1.000
_cell.angle_alpha   90.00
_cell.angle_beta   90.00
_cell.angle_gamma   90.00
#
_symmetry.space_group_name_H-M   'P 1'
#
loop_
_entity.id
_entity.type
_entity.pdbx_description
1 polymer ?
#
loop_
_entity_poly.entity_id
_entity_poly.type
_entity_poly.pdbx_seq_one_letter_code
_entity_poly.pdbx_strand_id
1 'polypeptide(L)'
;MILDDAIKIAGSDLSHNFDEDGPHVITGPIYVEGAEAGDVLKVEVLSLTPRVPYGVISNRHYKGCLTEEFPENEGRLDGASADNPDAYNNVSIFTPIKEINGEYYGYLDDGNGSELTFKLSPFLGTMGVAANSSEKASTVPPTRLGGNLDINELGVGSTLYLPIDVDGALFYTGDPHFAQGDGEVALTALEGSLRATVRLTVIKNDTDEVPGVNDGFDMAFGETEDYWIPIGLNEDLDEAMKMSVRESIDFLSEEFGLDRALSYAYLSAGTDYEVSQVVDKTKGIHALIEKADFSPYITTQLKVGETTFPVIQIDESFYVEAQPVLEALGAAVTANGNDYTVEYKDISYQLSANSNIYVTPKTTKILDLSPVYQDDTLYIPVSSFINVFQIPVNFSSANGTVTGTLGS
;
A
#
# COMPACT_ATOMS: atom_id res chain seq x y z
N MET A 1 6.61 16.43 -24.00
CA MET A 1 5.27 16.92 -24.42
C MET A 1 4.53 17.33 -23.15
N ILE A 2 4.30 18.61 -22.96
CA ILE A 2 3.53 19.11 -21.80
C ILE A 2 2.06 18.75 -22.01
N LEU A 3 1.38 18.30 -20.95
CA LEU A 3 -0.05 17.97 -21.05
C LEU A 3 -0.88 19.23 -21.36
N ASP A 4 -1.83 19.11 -22.28
CA ASP A 4 -2.71 20.21 -22.68
C ASP A 4 -3.48 20.83 -21.49
N ASP A 5 -3.81 20.01 -20.49
CA ASP A 5 -4.51 20.46 -19.28
C ASP A 5 -3.60 21.32 -18.40
N ALA A 6 -2.32 20.99 -18.28
CA ALA A 6 -1.35 21.82 -17.56
C ALA A 6 -1.19 23.21 -18.23
N ILE A 7 -1.18 23.25 -19.57
CA ILE A 7 -1.14 24.50 -20.32
C ILE A 7 -2.40 25.34 -20.07
N LYS A 8 -3.58 24.69 -20.03
CA LYS A 8 -4.86 25.37 -19.76
C LYS A 8 -4.92 25.95 -18.35
N ILE A 9 -4.44 25.18 -17.36
CA ILE A 9 -4.40 25.62 -15.95
C ILE A 9 -3.42 26.81 -15.82
N ALA A 10 -2.21 26.70 -16.36
CA ALA A 10 -1.21 27.76 -16.32
C ALA A 10 -1.65 29.04 -17.04
N GLY A 11 -2.50 28.93 -18.07
CA GLY A 11 -3.07 30.07 -18.82
C GLY A 11 -4.44 30.52 -18.32
N SER A 12 -4.96 29.97 -17.20
CA SER A 12 -6.27 30.31 -16.65
C SER A 12 -6.20 31.53 -15.72
N ASP A 13 -7.34 32.21 -15.53
CA ASP A 13 -7.51 33.28 -14.54
C ASP A 13 -7.83 32.76 -13.13
N LEU A 14 -7.59 31.46 -12.87
CA LEU A 14 -7.78 30.88 -11.53
C LEU A 14 -6.76 31.50 -10.58
N SER A 15 -7.26 32.11 -9.51
CA SER A 15 -6.38 32.62 -8.47
C SER A 15 -5.74 31.47 -7.70
N HIS A 16 -4.44 31.58 -7.47
CA HIS A 16 -3.67 30.69 -6.64
C HIS A 16 -2.94 31.50 -5.59
N ASN A 17 -3.12 31.15 -4.33
CA ASN A 17 -2.41 31.75 -3.23
C ASN A 17 -1.50 30.70 -2.59
N PHE A 18 -0.22 30.75 -2.91
CA PHE A 18 0.77 29.77 -2.44
C PHE A 18 0.85 29.64 -0.91
N ASP A 19 0.59 30.73 -0.19
CA ASP A 19 0.62 30.73 1.26
C ASP A 19 -0.57 29.96 1.88
N GLU A 20 -1.70 29.95 1.17
CA GLU A 20 -2.94 29.37 1.65
C GLU A 20 -3.31 28.06 0.95
N ASP A 21 -2.97 27.91 -0.34
CA ASP A 21 -3.43 26.78 -1.16
C ASP A 21 -2.46 25.60 -1.14
N GLY A 22 -1.20 25.79 -0.75
CA GLY A 22 -0.15 24.79 -0.83
C GLY A 22 0.29 24.51 -2.27
N PRO A 23 1.39 23.75 -2.48
CA PRO A 23 1.95 23.50 -3.81
C PRO A 23 1.25 22.37 -4.59
N HIS A 24 0.56 21.44 -3.90
CA HIS A 24 0.10 20.21 -4.50
C HIS A 24 -1.22 20.39 -5.25
N VAL A 25 -1.32 19.72 -6.41
CA VAL A 25 -2.57 19.56 -7.15
C VAL A 25 -3.15 18.20 -6.79
N ILE A 26 -4.27 18.21 -6.07
CA ILE A 26 -4.93 16.99 -5.61
C ILE A 26 -6.18 16.66 -6.44
N THR A 27 -6.46 15.37 -6.59
CA THR A 27 -7.70 14.81 -7.11
C THR A 27 -8.60 14.47 -5.92
N GLY A 28 -9.79 15.01 -5.90
CA GLY A 28 -10.75 14.83 -4.81
C GLY A 28 -11.53 16.12 -4.52
N PRO A 29 -12.28 16.16 -3.39
CA PRO A 29 -12.55 15.03 -2.51
C PRO A 29 -13.46 13.99 -3.17
N ILE A 30 -13.20 12.71 -2.90
CA ILE A 30 -14.02 11.59 -3.34
C ILE A 30 -14.89 11.14 -2.17
N TYR A 31 -16.19 11.27 -2.32
CA TYR A 31 -17.14 10.77 -1.32
C TYR A 31 -17.26 9.25 -1.42
N VAL A 32 -17.01 8.53 -0.32
CA VAL A 32 -17.10 7.07 -0.24
C VAL A 32 -18.42 6.70 0.44
N GLU A 33 -19.33 6.07 -0.31
CA GLU A 33 -20.64 5.68 0.22
C GLU A 33 -20.50 4.68 1.38
N GLY A 34 -21.22 4.92 2.47
CA GLY A 34 -21.25 4.06 3.65
C GLY A 34 -20.09 4.30 4.63
N ALA A 35 -19.15 5.20 4.33
CA ALA A 35 -18.12 5.60 5.27
C ALA A 35 -18.69 6.54 6.32
N GLU A 36 -18.45 6.24 7.59
CA GLU A 36 -18.88 7.01 8.76
C GLU A 36 -17.67 7.35 9.63
N ALA A 37 -17.78 8.42 10.43
CA ALA A 37 -16.72 8.78 11.36
C ALA A 37 -16.43 7.63 12.35
N GLY A 38 -15.17 7.26 12.50
CA GLY A 38 -14.69 6.14 13.30
C GLY A 38 -14.42 4.85 12.49
N ASP A 39 -14.92 4.75 11.26
CA ASP A 39 -14.55 3.67 10.34
C ASP A 39 -13.11 3.84 9.82
N VAL A 40 -12.61 2.85 9.09
CA VAL A 40 -11.32 2.89 8.41
C VAL A 40 -11.50 2.81 6.90
N LEU A 41 -10.79 3.65 6.17
CA LEU A 41 -10.71 3.57 4.72
C LEU A 41 -9.47 2.74 4.30
N LYS A 42 -9.69 1.59 3.70
CA LYS A 42 -8.68 0.79 3.04
C LYS A 42 -8.49 1.29 1.61
N VAL A 43 -7.27 1.71 1.27
CA VAL A 43 -6.88 2.19 -0.05
C VAL A 43 -5.90 1.21 -0.66
N GLU A 44 -6.30 0.43 -1.65
CA GLU A 44 -5.44 -0.51 -2.36
C GLU A 44 -4.95 0.11 -3.67
N VAL A 45 -3.64 0.16 -3.90
CA VAL A 45 -3.04 0.71 -5.12
C VAL A 45 -2.93 -0.39 -6.18
N LEU A 46 -3.80 -0.34 -7.18
CA LEU A 46 -3.92 -1.41 -8.18
C LEU A 46 -3.05 -1.18 -9.42
N SER A 47 -2.87 0.06 -9.85
CA SER A 47 -1.97 0.38 -10.97
C SER A 47 -1.54 1.84 -10.98
N LEU A 48 -0.30 2.06 -11.40
CA LEU A 48 0.30 3.38 -11.59
C LEU A 48 1.01 3.39 -12.94
N THR A 49 0.65 4.33 -13.82
CA THR A 49 1.22 4.40 -15.16
C THR A 49 1.65 5.83 -15.49
N PRO A 50 2.91 6.06 -15.91
CA PRO A 50 3.38 7.37 -16.37
C PRO A 50 2.51 7.92 -17.50
N ARG A 51 2.12 9.18 -17.41
CA ARG A 51 1.34 9.88 -18.44
C ARG A 51 2.22 10.72 -19.38
N VAL A 52 3.43 11.00 -18.96
CA VAL A 52 4.42 11.80 -19.73
C VAL A 52 5.78 11.10 -19.66
N PRO A 53 6.65 11.24 -20.67
CA PRO A 53 7.94 10.58 -20.72
C PRO A 53 9.04 11.37 -19.96
N TYR A 54 8.70 12.09 -18.90
CA TYR A 54 9.63 12.86 -18.11
C TYR A 54 9.07 13.14 -16.70
N GLY A 55 9.97 13.40 -15.78
CA GLY A 55 9.69 14.00 -14.49
C GLY A 55 10.60 15.21 -14.22
N VAL A 56 10.45 15.81 -13.05
CA VAL A 56 11.24 16.96 -12.62
C VAL A 56 11.63 16.77 -11.15
N ILE A 57 12.90 17.01 -10.84
CA ILE A 57 13.40 17.10 -9.48
C ILE A 57 13.71 18.56 -9.19
N SER A 58 13.22 19.08 -8.08
CA SER A 58 13.41 20.50 -7.74
C SER A 58 14.06 20.66 -6.38
N ASN A 59 14.83 21.75 -6.23
CA ASN A 59 15.27 22.21 -4.94
C ASN A 59 15.24 23.73 -4.84
N ARG A 60 15.22 24.24 -3.60
CA ARG A 60 15.22 25.65 -3.29
C ARG A 60 15.73 25.87 -1.87
N HIS A 61 16.44 26.96 -1.62
CA HIS A 61 16.89 27.33 -0.28
C HIS A 61 15.73 27.32 0.73
N TYR A 62 15.99 26.87 1.92
CA TYR A 62 15.06 26.73 3.08
C TYR A 62 13.89 25.76 2.87
N LYS A 63 13.94 24.96 1.79
CA LYS A 63 12.91 23.95 1.52
C LYS A 63 13.44 22.52 1.50
N GLY A 64 14.70 22.30 1.08
CA GLY A 64 15.35 20.99 1.12
C GLY A 64 15.98 20.67 2.47
N CYS A 65 16.63 19.52 2.59
CA CYS A 65 17.36 19.10 3.78
C CYS A 65 18.57 20.00 4.07
N LEU A 66 19.30 20.42 3.02
CA LEU A 66 20.44 21.33 3.12
C LEU A 66 19.96 22.79 2.88
N THR A 67 19.24 23.28 3.85
CA THR A 67 18.41 24.50 3.74
C THR A 67 19.14 25.76 3.28
N GLU A 68 20.40 25.97 3.73
CA GLU A 68 21.19 27.17 3.44
C GLU A 68 22.27 26.95 2.36
N GLU A 69 22.57 25.70 2.03
CA GLU A 69 23.68 25.32 1.17
C GLU A 69 23.27 25.14 -0.29
N PHE A 70 22.07 24.63 -0.52
CA PHE A 70 21.57 24.33 -1.87
C PHE A 70 20.33 25.14 -2.25
N PRO A 71 20.22 25.51 -3.55
CA PRO A 71 21.17 25.32 -4.66
C PRO A 71 22.40 26.25 -4.56
N GLU A 72 23.61 25.69 -4.66
CA GLU A 72 24.86 26.43 -4.42
C GLU A 72 25.06 27.68 -5.30
N ASN A 73 24.64 27.61 -6.56
CA ASN A 73 24.97 28.61 -7.57
C ASN A 73 23.79 29.50 -7.97
N GLU A 74 22.60 29.28 -7.39
CA GLU A 74 21.45 30.10 -7.74
C GLU A 74 21.24 31.22 -6.74
N GLY A 75 21.18 32.44 -7.30
CA GLY A 75 21.16 33.66 -6.49
C GLY A 75 19.93 33.82 -5.63
N ARG A 76 20.14 34.34 -4.43
CA ARG A 76 19.07 34.90 -3.63
C ARG A 76 18.46 36.08 -4.33
N LEU A 77 17.14 36.12 -4.38
CA LEU A 77 16.43 37.33 -4.73
C LEU A 77 16.49 38.35 -3.59
N ASP A 78 16.31 39.62 -3.87
CA ASP A 78 16.25 40.63 -2.81
C ASP A 78 15.13 40.32 -1.83
N GLY A 79 15.49 40.24 -0.55
CA GLY A 79 14.56 39.90 0.54
C GLY A 79 14.45 38.42 0.86
N ALA A 80 15.23 37.56 0.21
CA ALA A 80 15.29 36.12 0.52
C ALA A 80 15.90 35.87 1.92
N SER A 81 15.22 35.06 2.72
CA SER A 81 15.61 34.64 4.07
C SER A 81 14.89 33.36 4.47
N ALA A 82 15.24 32.77 5.62
CA ALA A 82 14.51 31.63 6.16
C ALA A 82 13.01 31.93 6.38
N ASP A 83 12.66 33.18 6.75
CA ASP A 83 11.30 33.62 6.94
C ASP A 83 10.56 33.96 5.63
N ASN A 84 11.30 34.04 4.53
CA ASN A 84 10.77 34.34 3.19
C ASN A 84 11.45 33.47 2.12
N PRO A 85 11.27 32.13 2.17
CA PRO A 85 11.93 31.20 1.25
C PRO A 85 11.42 31.31 -0.20
N ASP A 86 10.25 31.89 -0.44
CA ASP A 86 9.68 32.07 -1.76
C ASP A 86 10.37 33.17 -2.59
N ALA A 87 11.21 33.99 -1.95
CA ALA A 87 12.09 34.92 -2.64
C ALA A 87 13.37 34.26 -3.22
N TYR A 88 13.52 32.94 -3.12
CA TYR A 88 14.60 32.19 -3.79
C TYR A 88 14.15 31.61 -5.12
N ASN A 89 15.09 31.50 -6.07
CA ASN A 89 14.86 30.77 -7.31
C ASN A 89 14.71 29.26 -7.02
N ASN A 90 13.76 28.65 -7.69
CA ASN A 90 13.62 27.22 -7.72
C ASN A 90 14.50 26.64 -8.84
N VAL A 91 15.38 25.70 -8.50
CA VAL A 91 16.17 24.94 -9.47
C VAL A 91 15.45 23.65 -9.76
N SER A 92 15.13 23.42 -11.02
CA SER A 92 14.40 22.25 -11.47
C SER A 92 15.20 21.48 -12.51
N ILE A 93 15.44 20.21 -12.27
CA ILE A 93 16.17 19.31 -13.16
C ILE A 93 15.16 18.47 -13.93
N PHE A 94 15.05 18.74 -15.22
CA PHE A 94 14.22 17.96 -16.13
C PHE A 94 14.86 16.58 -16.35
N THR A 95 14.09 15.52 -16.07
CA THR A 95 14.57 14.14 -16.08
C THR A 95 13.74 13.30 -17.05
N PRO A 96 14.25 12.98 -18.24
CA PRO A 96 13.58 12.05 -19.15
C PRO A 96 13.42 10.68 -18.51
N ILE A 97 12.30 9.99 -18.85
CA ILE A 97 12.11 8.58 -18.50
C ILE A 97 11.99 7.73 -19.76
N LYS A 98 12.44 6.48 -19.68
CA LYS A 98 12.37 5.52 -20.78
C LYS A 98 11.90 4.17 -20.22
N GLU A 99 11.07 3.48 -21.00
CA GLU A 99 10.70 2.11 -20.75
C GLU A 99 11.70 1.15 -21.43
N ILE A 100 12.22 0.21 -20.66
CA ILE A 100 13.13 -0.83 -21.15
C ILE A 100 12.64 -2.17 -20.62
N ASN A 101 12.20 -3.05 -21.51
CA ASN A 101 11.71 -4.40 -21.16
C ASN A 101 10.54 -4.40 -20.15
N GLY A 102 9.67 -3.42 -20.20
CA GLY A 102 8.52 -3.28 -19.29
C GLY A 102 8.83 -2.56 -17.97
N GLU A 103 10.06 -2.12 -17.77
CA GLU A 103 10.46 -1.33 -16.61
C GLU A 103 10.82 0.10 -17.02
N TYR A 104 10.51 1.06 -16.16
CA TYR A 104 10.81 2.47 -16.38
C TYR A 104 12.09 2.89 -15.66
N TYR A 105 12.86 3.75 -16.31
CA TYR A 105 14.12 4.31 -15.81
C TYR A 105 14.16 5.81 -16.00
N GLY A 106 14.68 6.53 -15.01
CA GLY A 106 15.01 7.95 -15.08
C GLY A 106 16.47 8.18 -15.51
N TYR A 107 16.72 9.28 -16.18
CA TYR A 107 18.02 9.63 -16.76
C TYR A 107 18.41 11.06 -16.37
N LEU A 108 19.45 11.20 -15.57
CA LEU A 108 20.05 12.49 -15.24
C LEU A 108 21.31 12.69 -16.07
N ASP A 109 21.35 13.75 -16.89
CA ASP A 109 22.51 14.16 -17.66
C ASP A 109 23.60 14.71 -16.72
N ASP A 110 24.81 14.18 -16.78
CA ASP A 110 25.96 14.64 -15.99
C ASP A 110 26.63 15.92 -16.56
N GLY A 111 26.12 16.45 -17.66
CA GLY A 111 26.68 17.60 -18.36
C GLY A 111 27.98 17.32 -19.13
N ASN A 112 28.49 16.09 -19.11
CA ASN A 112 29.74 15.67 -19.77
C ASN A 112 29.52 14.60 -20.86
N GLY A 113 28.26 14.31 -21.16
CA GLY A 113 27.86 13.35 -22.19
C GLY A 113 27.61 11.93 -21.65
N SER A 114 27.52 11.77 -20.33
CA SER A 114 27.06 10.56 -19.66
C SER A 114 25.73 10.81 -18.93
N GLU A 115 25.00 9.74 -18.62
CA GLU A 115 23.72 9.77 -17.91
C GLU A 115 23.80 8.89 -16.67
N LEU A 116 23.34 9.40 -15.52
CA LEU A 116 23.02 8.60 -14.35
C LEU A 116 21.65 7.97 -14.58
N THR A 117 21.60 6.65 -14.47
CA THR A 117 20.36 5.89 -14.71
C THR A 117 19.91 5.23 -13.43
N PHE A 118 18.61 5.36 -13.09
CA PHE A 118 17.99 4.73 -11.95
C PHE A 118 16.60 4.18 -12.30
N LYS A 119 16.24 3.06 -11.66
CA LYS A 119 14.94 2.42 -11.86
C LYS A 119 13.86 3.26 -11.19
N LEU A 120 12.68 3.33 -11.82
CA LEU A 120 11.51 3.98 -11.24
C LEU A 120 10.71 2.99 -10.40
N SER A 121 10.19 3.48 -9.29
CA SER A 121 9.22 2.81 -8.42
C SER A 121 8.08 3.77 -8.13
N PRO A 122 7.09 3.91 -9.04
CA PRO A 122 6.06 4.93 -8.91
C PRO A 122 5.14 4.69 -7.72
N PHE A 123 4.80 5.79 -7.04
CA PHE A 123 3.80 5.80 -5.97
C PHE A 123 3.07 7.14 -5.89
N LEU A 124 2.10 7.27 -5.01
CA LEU A 124 1.37 8.51 -4.74
C LEU A 124 1.88 9.09 -3.43
N GLY A 125 2.63 10.18 -3.48
CA GLY A 125 3.17 10.85 -2.29
C GLY A 125 2.05 11.30 -1.34
N THR A 126 0.94 11.75 -1.92
CA THR A 126 -0.22 12.20 -1.15
C THR A 126 -1.41 11.26 -1.31
N MET A 127 -1.83 10.63 -0.21
CA MET A 127 -3.10 9.91 -0.05
C MET A 127 -3.67 10.20 1.33
N GLY A 128 -4.90 10.72 1.42
CA GLY A 128 -5.49 11.08 2.70
C GLY A 128 -7.02 11.22 2.68
N VAL A 129 -7.59 11.43 3.85
CA VAL A 129 -9.01 11.70 4.07
C VAL A 129 -9.20 13.01 4.80
N ALA A 130 -10.41 13.58 4.73
CA ALA A 130 -10.69 14.88 5.33
C ALA A 130 -10.72 14.82 6.87
N ALA A 131 -10.12 15.83 7.50
CA ALA A 131 -10.25 16.06 8.93
C ALA A 131 -11.64 16.62 9.28
N ASN A 132 -12.10 16.35 10.50
CA ASN A 132 -13.30 16.98 11.05
C ASN A 132 -13.00 18.42 11.47
N SER A 133 -12.78 19.28 10.49
CA SER A 133 -12.46 20.70 10.68
C SER A 133 -13.06 21.53 9.56
N SER A 134 -13.46 22.75 9.88
CA SER A 134 -13.85 23.77 8.90
C SER A 134 -12.67 24.65 8.46
N GLU A 135 -11.51 24.47 9.05
CA GLU A 135 -10.30 25.21 8.69
C GLU A 135 -9.65 24.58 7.45
N LYS A 136 -9.10 25.44 6.59
CA LYS A 136 -8.34 25.00 5.43
C LYS A 136 -7.00 24.42 5.90
N ALA A 137 -6.75 23.15 5.59
CA ALA A 137 -5.49 22.48 5.89
C ALA A 137 -4.48 22.69 4.75
N SER A 138 -3.20 22.86 5.11
CA SER A 138 -2.10 22.79 4.16
C SER A 138 -1.92 21.35 3.67
N THR A 139 -1.60 21.17 2.39
CA THR A 139 -1.28 19.86 1.81
C THR A 139 0.17 19.45 2.06
N VAL A 140 1.04 20.35 2.56
CA VAL A 140 2.47 20.08 2.76
C VAL A 140 2.71 19.10 3.90
N PRO A 141 2.29 19.34 5.16
CA PRO A 141 2.59 18.40 6.24
C PRO A 141 1.64 17.20 6.20
N PRO A 142 2.18 15.97 6.30
CA PRO A 142 1.36 14.79 6.55
C PRO A 142 0.73 14.83 7.95
N THR A 143 -0.37 14.11 8.13
CA THR A 143 -1.09 13.99 9.39
C THR A 143 -1.45 12.54 9.69
N ARG A 144 -2.04 12.27 10.86
CA ARG A 144 -2.58 10.93 11.19
C ARG A 144 -3.64 10.44 10.19
N LEU A 145 -4.27 11.35 9.44
CA LEU A 145 -5.26 11.06 8.40
C LEU A 145 -4.62 10.82 7.02
N GLY A 146 -3.32 10.58 6.98
CA GLY A 146 -2.55 10.51 5.74
C GLY A 146 -2.15 11.91 5.24
N GLY A 147 -2.31 12.14 3.96
CA GLY A 147 -1.84 13.33 3.26
C GLY A 147 -0.49 13.05 2.60
N ASN A 148 0.43 13.97 2.74
CA ASN A 148 1.76 13.95 2.13
C ASN A 148 2.73 13.05 2.90
N LEU A 149 2.48 11.73 2.86
CA LEU A 149 3.24 10.74 3.61
C LEU A 149 4.61 10.45 3.01
N ASP A 150 4.70 10.48 1.67
CA ASP A 150 5.93 10.26 0.89
C ASP A 150 6.66 8.96 1.26
N ILE A 151 5.88 7.89 1.38
CA ILE A 151 6.37 6.54 1.66
C ILE A 151 6.47 5.79 0.34
N ASN A 152 7.69 5.51 -0.11
CA ASN A 152 7.93 4.96 -1.44
C ASN A 152 7.50 3.49 -1.59
N GLU A 153 7.30 2.76 -0.49
CA GLU A 153 6.73 1.40 -0.45
C GLU A 153 5.25 1.37 -0.83
N LEU A 154 4.54 2.52 -0.76
CA LEU A 154 3.11 2.60 -1.10
C LEU A 154 2.86 2.64 -2.61
N GLY A 155 3.61 1.85 -3.36
CA GLY A 155 3.47 1.61 -4.79
C GLY A 155 2.36 0.60 -5.14
N VAL A 156 2.41 0.07 -6.38
CA VAL A 156 1.43 -0.93 -6.85
C VAL A 156 1.50 -2.20 -6.01
N GLY A 157 0.35 -2.68 -5.56
CA GLY A 157 0.21 -3.85 -4.68
C GLY A 157 0.18 -3.51 -3.19
N SER A 158 0.46 -2.27 -2.82
CA SER A 158 0.35 -1.82 -1.43
C SER A 158 -1.09 -1.48 -1.02
N THR A 159 -1.27 -1.39 0.28
CA THR A 159 -2.49 -0.92 0.95
C THR A 159 -2.14 0.18 1.94
N LEU A 160 -2.94 1.23 1.99
CA LEU A 160 -2.90 2.25 3.03
C LEU A 160 -4.23 2.24 3.76
N TYR A 161 -4.18 2.15 5.09
CA TYR A 161 -5.34 2.27 5.98
C TYR A 161 -5.38 3.68 6.56
N LEU A 162 -6.53 4.32 6.49
CA LEU A 162 -6.72 5.71 6.92
C LEU A 162 -7.90 5.80 7.90
N PRO A 163 -7.75 6.41 9.08
CA PRO A 163 -8.87 6.63 10.00
C PRO A 163 -9.84 7.65 9.40
N ILE A 164 -11.15 7.41 9.53
CA ILE A 164 -12.19 8.29 8.98
C ILE A 164 -12.73 9.20 10.07
N ASP A 165 -12.55 10.50 9.92
CA ASP A 165 -13.07 11.52 10.85
C ASP A 165 -14.44 12.08 10.48
N VAL A 166 -14.84 11.96 9.21
CA VAL A 166 -16.08 12.55 8.69
C VAL A 166 -16.82 11.58 7.76
N ASP A 167 -18.13 11.70 7.71
CA ASP A 167 -18.96 10.90 6.82
C ASP A 167 -18.53 11.04 5.35
N GLY A 168 -18.45 9.92 4.66
CA GLY A 168 -17.96 9.83 3.29
C GLY A 168 -16.46 9.88 3.14
N ALA A 169 -15.70 9.89 4.24
CA ALA A 169 -14.23 9.93 4.27
C ALA A 169 -13.60 11.11 3.51
N LEU A 170 -14.18 11.49 2.36
CA LEU A 170 -13.70 12.54 1.46
C LEU A 170 -12.24 12.32 1.06
N PHE A 171 -11.96 11.14 0.50
CA PHE A 171 -10.63 10.74 0.07
C PHE A 171 -10.05 11.69 -0.98
N TYR A 172 -8.77 11.98 -0.86
CA TYR A 172 -8.02 12.74 -1.84
C TYR A 172 -6.65 12.12 -2.09
N THR A 173 -6.10 12.37 -3.28
CA THR A 173 -4.77 11.92 -3.67
C THR A 173 -4.13 12.89 -4.65
N GLY A 174 -2.82 12.91 -4.68
CA GLY A 174 -2.03 13.76 -5.57
C GLY A 174 -0.56 13.44 -5.46
N ASP A 175 0.26 14.42 -5.84
CA ASP A 175 1.71 14.39 -5.68
C ASP A 175 2.32 13.07 -6.18
N PRO A 176 2.18 12.78 -7.49
CA PRO A 176 2.60 11.50 -8.03
C PRO A 176 4.10 11.47 -8.30
N HIS A 177 4.80 10.59 -7.62
CA HIS A 177 6.23 10.37 -7.73
C HIS A 177 6.55 9.22 -8.69
N PHE A 178 7.52 9.41 -9.57
CA PHE A 178 8.08 8.33 -10.38
C PHE A 178 9.15 7.55 -9.64
N ALA A 179 9.91 8.21 -8.78
CA ALA A 179 10.89 7.61 -7.89
C ALA A 179 11.25 8.59 -6.76
N GLN A 180 11.47 8.06 -5.58
CA GLN A 180 11.98 8.78 -4.42
C GLN A 180 12.95 7.86 -3.67
N GLY A 181 14.05 8.41 -3.21
CA GLY A 181 14.86 7.79 -2.17
C GLY A 181 14.39 8.27 -0.81
N ASP A 182 14.59 7.47 0.23
CA ASP A 182 14.21 7.80 1.59
C ASP A 182 14.81 9.13 2.02
N GLY A 183 13.97 9.93 2.67
CA GLY A 183 14.30 11.28 3.11
C GLY A 183 13.91 12.40 2.17
N GLU A 184 13.67 12.15 0.87
CA GLU A 184 13.28 13.17 -0.12
C GLU A 184 14.10 14.47 -0.07
N VAL A 185 15.41 14.30 0.09
CA VAL A 185 16.35 15.30 0.63
C VAL A 185 16.45 16.62 -0.15
N ALA A 186 16.11 16.64 -1.43
CA ALA A 186 16.27 17.84 -2.28
C ALA A 186 15.12 18.86 -2.13
N LEU A 187 13.96 18.46 -1.71
CA LEU A 187 12.66 19.13 -1.61
C LEU A 187 11.56 18.36 -2.33
N THR A 188 11.86 17.77 -3.49
CA THR A 188 10.90 16.95 -4.25
C THR A 188 11.54 15.62 -4.62
N ALA A 189 10.71 14.64 -4.85
CA ALA A 189 11.07 13.40 -5.53
C ALA A 189 11.30 13.64 -7.04
N LEU A 190 11.37 12.59 -7.84
CA LEU A 190 11.17 12.70 -9.29
C LEU A 190 9.67 12.82 -9.55
N GLU A 191 9.20 14.07 -9.56
CA GLU A 191 7.80 14.42 -9.78
C GLU A 191 7.38 14.10 -11.21
N GLY A 192 6.23 13.46 -11.36
CA GLY A 192 5.74 13.12 -12.68
C GLY A 192 4.28 12.70 -12.71
N SER A 193 3.58 13.02 -13.79
CA SER A 193 2.15 12.76 -13.90
C SER A 193 1.84 11.27 -14.04
N LEU A 194 1.08 10.70 -13.10
CA LEU A 194 0.61 9.32 -13.11
C LEU A 194 -0.88 9.21 -13.47
N ARG A 195 -1.24 8.08 -14.06
CA ARG A 195 -2.61 7.56 -14.03
C ARG A 195 -2.66 6.49 -12.96
N ALA A 196 -3.42 6.72 -11.91
CA ALA A 196 -3.60 5.80 -10.81
C ALA A 196 -4.95 5.08 -10.90
N THR A 197 -4.99 3.82 -10.50
CA THR A 197 -6.20 3.07 -10.19
C THR A 197 -6.08 2.58 -8.76
N VAL A 198 -7.00 3.00 -7.91
CA VAL A 198 -7.09 2.57 -6.52
C VAL A 198 -8.44 1.91 -6.27
N ARG A 199 -8.49 1.00 -5.30
CA ARG A 199 -9.73 0.46 -4.75
C ARG A 199 -9.92 1.04 -3.35
N LEU A 200 -11.10 1.59 -3.11
CA LEU A 200 -11.50 2.13 -1.82
C LEU A 200 -12.51 1.16 -1.18
N THR A 201 -12.22 0.71 0.01
CA THR A 201 -13.09 -0.18 0.80
C THR A 201 -13.27 0.39 2.20
N VAL A 202 -14.52 0.48 2.65
CA VAL A 202 -14.83 0.90 4.03
C VAL A 202 -14.77 -0.32 4.94
N ILE A 203 -13.95 -0.26 5.96
CA ILE A 203 -13.90 -1.24 7.05
C ILE A 203 -14.62 -0.61 8.24
N LYS A 204 -15.66 -1.27 8.72
CA LYS A 204 -16.44 -0.78 9.86
C LYS A 204 -15.67 -0.95 11.16
N ASN A 205 -15.82 0.00 12.07
CA ASN A 205 -15.11 0.05 13.35
C ASN A 205 -15.48 -1.07 14.35
N ASP A 206 -16.48 -1.90 14.01
CA ASP A 206 -16.91 -3.05 14.80
C ASP A 206 -16.37 -4.39 14.24
N THR A 207 -15.42 -4.34 13.31
CA THR A 207 -14.79 -5.52 12.69
C THR A 207 -13.30 -5.59 13.00
N ASP A 208 -12.77 -6.82 13.07
CA ASP A 208 -11.35 -7.10 13.28
C ASP A 208 -10.58 -7.20 11.94
N GLU A 209 -10.93 -6.35 10.95
CA GLU A 209 -10.35 -6.45 9.59
C GLU A 209 -9.16 -5.51 9.36
N VAL A 210 -8.82 -4.66 10.33
CA VAL A 210 -7.66 -3.75 10.26
C VAL A 210 -6.51 -4.36 11.04
N PRO A 211 -5.32 -4.56 10.44
CA PRO A 211 -4.18 -5.13 11.13
C PRO A 211 -3.80 -4.37 12.41
N GLY A 212 -3.60 -5.09 13.53
CA GLY A 212 -3.12 -4.52 14.78
C GLY A 212 -4.09 -3.60 15.51
N VAL A 213 -5.40 -3.66 15.21
CA VAL A 213 -6.39 -2.77 15.84
C VAL A 213 -7.40 -3.54 16.65
N ASN A 214 -7.28 -3.46 17.98
CA ASN A 214 -8.26 -4.00 18.91
C ASN A 214 -9.15 -2.92 19.56
N ASP A 215 -8.70 -1.67 19.64
CA ASP A 215 -9.41 -0.58 20.35
C ASP A 215 -9.17 0.80 19.70
N GLY A 216 -9.70 0.97 18.51
CA GLY A 216 -9.69 2.24 17.78
C GLY A 216 -8.44 2.47 16.91
N PHE A 217 -8.67 2.77 15.65
CA PHE A 217 -7.64 3.07 14.66
C PHE A 217 -7.49 4.59 14.52
N ASP A 218 -6.33 5.13 14.89
CA ASP A 218 -6.12 6.60 14.99
C ASP A 218 -4.93 7.13 14.16
N MET A 219 -4.11 6.27 13.57
CA MET A 219 -2.95 6.64 12.75
C MET A 219 -2.99 5.91 11.42
N ALA A 220 -2.62 6.60 10.33
CA ALA A 220 -2.41 5.98 9.04
C ALA A 220 -1.39 4.82 9.14
N PHE A 221 -1.66 3.70 8.46
CA PHE A 221 -0.87 2.49 8.51
C PHE A 221 -0.72 1.91 7.11
N GLY A 222 0.50 1.59 6.72
CA GLY A 222 0.80 1.00 5.42
C GLY A 222 0.97 -0.51 5.48
N GLU A 223 0.78 -1.16 4.33
CA GLU A 223 0.99 -2.59 4.17
C GLU A 223 1.42 -2.90 2.73
N THR A 224 2.41 -3.78 2.58
CA THR A 224 2.78 -4.39 1.30
C THR A 224 2.62 -5.91 1.36
N GLU A 225 2.99 -6.62 0.31
CA GLU A 225 3.08 -8.08 0.34
C GLU A 225 4.06 -8.55 1.43
N ASP A 226 5.18 -7.85 1.58
CA ASP A 226 6.29 -8.27 2.44
C ASP A 226 6.28 -7.60 3.82
N TYR A 227 5.71 -6.39 3.96
CA TYR A 227 5.87 -5.57 5.16
C TYR A 227 4.55 -5.06 5.74
N TRP A 228 4.51 -4.92 7.07
CA TRP A 228 3.63 -3.99 7.77
C TRP A 228 4.41 -2.71 8.06
N ILE A 229 3.73 -1.57 7.87
CA ILE A 229 4.38 -0.24 7.84
C ILE A 229 3.73 0.71 8.85
N PRO A 230 4.03 0.58 10.15
CA PRO A 230 3.67 1.58 11.16
C PRO A 230 4.38 2.92 10.90
N ILE A 231 3.66 4.02 11.07
CA ILE A 231 4.12 5.36 10.71
C ILE A 231 4.26 6.24 11.95
N GLY A 232 5.30 7.06 11.99
CA GLY A 232 5.49 8.10 12.99
C GLY A 232 5.70 9.46 12.33
N LEU A 233 4.98 10.47 12.78
CA LEU A 233 4.94 11.81 12.19
C LEU A 233 5.20 12.87 13.25
N ASN A 234 6.24 13.69 13.09
CA ASN A 234 6.54 14.81 13.98
C ASN A 234 7.41 15.86 13.28
N GLU A 235 7.36 17.12 13.74
CA GLU A 235 8.28 18.15 13.28
C GLU A 235 9.74 17.86 13.70
N ASP A 236 9.93 17.15 14.80
CA ASP A 236 11.21 16.63 15.25
C ASP A 236 11.40 15.18 14.81
N LEU A 237 12.49 14.88 14.09
CA LEU A 237 12.73 13.56 13.51
C LEU A 237 12.93 12.48 14.58
N ASP A 238 13.56 12.82 15.72
CA ASP A 238 13.74 11.88 16.83
C ASP A 238 12.39 11.53 17.49
N GLU A 239 11.47 12.49 17.57
CA GLU A 239 10.12 12.22 18.06
C GLU A 239 9.27 11.43 17.03
N ALA A 240 9.45 11.68 15.72
CA ALA A 240 8.84 10.85 14.69
C ALA A 240 9.31 9.39 14.78
N MET A 241 10.61 9.16 14.99
CA MET A 241 11.18 7.84 15.24
C MET A 241 10.55 7.15 16.45
N LYS A 242 10.47 7.87 17.59
CA LYS A 242 9.84 7.32 18.81
C LYS A 242 8.36 6.98 18.60
N MET A 243 7.67 7.77 17.80
CA MET A 243 6.27 7.53 17.47
C MET A 243 6.12 6.26 16.64
N SER A 244 6.86 6.11 15.54
CA SER A 244 6.85 4.88 14.71
C SER A 244 7.20 3.63 15.53
N VAL A 245 8.18 3.72 16.45
CA VAL A 245 8.53 2.60 17.34
C VAL A 245 7.38 2.25 18.29
N ARG A 246 6.65 3.23 18.85
CA ARG A 246 5.50 2.96 19.71
C ARG A 246 4.37 2.28 18.93
N GLU A 247 4.02 2.83 17.77
CA GLU A 247 3.03 2.23 16.87
C GLU A 247 3.42 0.78 16.49
N SER A 248 4.71 0.53 16.23
CA SER A 248 5.21 -0.81 15.93
C SER A 248 5.06 -1.79 17.11
N ILE A 249 5.36 -1.34 18.35
CA ILE A 249 5.20 -2.16 19.56
C ILE A 249 3.71 -2.45 19.79
N ASP A 250 2.86 -1.43 19.65
CA ASP A 250 1.42 -1.57 19.85
C ASP A 250 0.84 -2.53 18.80
N PHE A 251 1.20 -2.37 17.53
CA PHE A 251 0.85 -3.30 16.45
C PHE A 251 1.22 -4.75 16.77
N LEU A 252 2.48 -5.05 17.11
CA LEU A 252 2.92 -6.41 17.38
C LEU A 252 2.25 -7.02 18.62
N SER A 253 1.96 -6.19 19.62
CA SER A 253 1.27 -6.65 20.83
C SER A 253 -0.20 -6.93 20.56
N GLU A 254 -0.88 -6.14 19.76
CA GLU A 254 -2.30 -6.28 19.45
C GLU A 254 -2.54 -7.36 18.41
N GLU A 255 -1.76 -7.40 17.33
CA GLU A 255 -1.91 -8.39 16.25
C GLU A 255 -1.52 -9.80 16.69
N PHE A 256 -0.39 -9.95 17.41
CA PHE A 256 0.19 -11.26 17.74
C PHE A 256 0.17 -11.60 19.22
N GLY A 257 -0.31 -10.72 20.10
CA GLY A 257 -0.29 -10.93 21.54
C GLY A 257 1.12 -10.97 22.14
N LEU A 258 2.11 -10.39 21.49
CA LEU A 258 3.50 -10.39 21.95
C LEU A 258 3.69 -9.49 23.16
N ASP A 259 4.54 -9.94 24.08
CA ASP A 259 5.00 -9.08 25.17
C ASP A 259 5.74 -7.85 24.63
N ARG A 260 5.42 -6.68 25.16
CA ARG A 260 5.96 -5.38 24.67
C ARG A 260 7.48 -5.31 24.71
N ALA A 261 8.14 -5.92 25.73
CA ALA A 261 9.60 -5.94 25.81
C ALA A 261 10.20 -6.87 24.73
N LEU A 262 9.52 -7.97 24.41
CA LEU A 262 9.89 -8.87 23.32
C LEU A 262 9.69 -8.18 21.97
N SER A 263 8.56 -7.51 21.76
CA SER A 263 8.30 -6.71 20.55
C SER A 263 9.40 -5.67 20.35
N TYR A 264 9.74 -4.90 21.38
CA TYR A 264 10.80 -3.89 21.30
C TYR A 264 12.19 -4.49 21.00
N ALA A 265 12.49 -5.67 21.56
CA ALA A 265 13.74 -6.37 21.25
C ALA A 265 13.80 -6.85 19.80
N TYR A 266 12.70 -7.40 19.27
CA TYR A 266 12.58 -7.80 17.87
C TYR A 266 12.74 -6.59 16.93
N LEU A 267 12.01 -5.51 17.17
CA LEU A 267 12.09 -4.29 16.38
C LEU A 267 13.51 -3.72 16.28
N SER A 268 14.32 -3.89 17.33
CA SER A 268 15.72 -3.46 17.33
C SER A 268 16.65 -4.35 16.50
N ALA A 269 16.27 -5.59 16.25
CA ALA A 269 17.12 -6.57 15.59
C ALA A 269 16.68 -6.94 14.18
N GLY A 270 15.38 -6.89 13.92
CA GLY A 270 14.77 -7.42 12.71
C GLY A 270 13.90 -6.42 11.93
N THR A 271 13.84 -5.13 12.33
CA THR A 271 13.01 -4.15 11.65
C THR A 271 13.84 -2.94 11.24
N ASP A 272 13.76 -2.55 9.98
CA ASP A 272 14.31 -1.31 9.48
C ASP A 272 13.34 -0.14 9.72
N TYR A 273 13.88 1.00 10.11
CA TYR A 273 13.16 2.26 10.26
C TYR A 273 13.72 3.26 9.28
N GLU A 274 12.89 3.70 8.36
CA GLU A 274 13.28 4.55 7.26
C GLU A 274 12.72 5.97 7.41
N VAL A 275 13.45 6.94 6.90
CA VAL A 275 13.00 8.33 6.87
C VAL A 275 12.15 8.53 5.61
N SER A 276 10.84 8.66 5.74
CA SER A 276 9.97 8.87 4.59
C SER A 276 10.34 10.16 3.86
N GLN A 277 10.34 11.28 4.57
CA GLN A 277 10.77 12.59 4.09
C GLN A 277 11.18 13.52 5.25
N VAL A 278 11.99 14.56 4.97
CA VAL A 278 12.46 15.56 5.94
C VAL A 278 12.15 17.01 5.54
N VAL A 279 11.35 17.21 4.49
CA VAL A 279 11.16 18.51 3.82
C VAL A 279 9.79 19.14 4.00
N ASP A 280 8.80 18.42 4.56
CA ASP A 280 7.39 18.83 4.61
C ASP A 280 6.94 19.37 5.97
N LYS A 281 7.82 20.01 6.72
CA LYS A 281 7.58 20.54 8.07
C LYS A 281 7.39 19.41 9.09
N THR A 282 6.31 18.63 8.99
CA THR A 282 6.15 17.37 9.72
C THR A 282 6.92 16.28 8.98
N LYS A 283 7.94 15.75 9.62
CA LYS A 283 8.78 14.68 9.08
C LYS A 283 8.17 13.31 9.33
N GLY A 284 8.48 12.35 8.46
CA GLY A 284 7.98 10.99 8.55
C GLY A 284 9.09 9.97 8.82
N ILE A 285 8.79 9.03 9.71
CA ILE A 285 9.51 7.77 9.86
C ILE A 285 8.50 6.66 9.68
N HIS A 286 8.86 5.65 8.92
CA HIS A 286 8.07 4.42 8.82
C HIS A 286 8.92 3.19 9.11
N ALA A 287 8.27 2.17 9.67
CA ALA A 287 8.92 0.89 9.96
C ALA A 287 8.62 -0.10 8.84
N LEU A 288 9.55 -0.99 8.54
CA LEU A 288 9.39 -2.13 7.65
C LEU A 288 9.46 -3.42 8.48
N ILE A 289 8.31 -3.86 9.00
CA ILE A 289 8.21 -5.08 9.78
C ILE A 289 8.01 -6.25 8.83
N GLU A 290 9.00 -7.14 8.71
CA GLU A 290 9.02 -8.27 7.79
C GLU A 290 7.95 -9.31 8.14
N LYS A 291 6.97 -9.53 7.27
CA LYS A 291 5.87 -10.49 7.49
C LYS A 291 6.34 -11.94 7.61
N ALA A 292 7.39 -12.29 6.89
CA ALA A 292 7.94 -13.64 6.89
C ALA A 292 8.40 -14.09 8.29
N ASP A 293 8.91 -13.17 9.11
CA ASP A 293 9.36 -13.46 10.47
C ASP A 293 8.22 -13.89 11.40
N PHE A 294 6.99 -13.49 11.07
CA PHE A 294 5.79 -13.79 11.87
C PHE A 294 5.02 -15.00 11.38
N SER A 295 5.50 -15.70 10.36
CA SER A 295 4.85 -16.90 9.84
C SER A 295 4.48 -17.95 10.91
N PRO A 296 5.24 -18.16 12.01
CA PRO A 296 4.84 -19.06 13.08
C PRO A 296 3.63 -18.60 13.91
N TYR A 297 3.31 -17.31 13.86
CA TYR A 297 2.20 -16.69 14.59
C TYR A 297 0.95 -16.55 13.73
N ILE A 298 1.07 -16.70 12.41
CA ILE A 298 -0.04 -16.54 11.47
C ILE A 298 -0.80 -17.85 11.37
N THR A 299 -2.05 -17.86 11.85
CA THR A 299 -2.98 -18.97 11.63
C THR A 299 -3.75 -18.70 10.34
N THR A 300 -3.64 -19.60 9.37
CA THR A 300 -4.42 -19.48 8.13
C THR A 300 -5.65 -20.38 8.21
N GLN A 301 -6.80 -19.82 7.88
CA GLN A 301 -8.09 -20.54 7.88
C GLN A 301 -8.92 -20.20 6.66
N LEU A 302 -9.84 -21.09 6.29
CA LEU A 302 -10.80 -20.87 5.21
C LEU A 302 -12.22 -20.84 5.77
N LYS A 303 -13.02 -19.83 5.43
CA LYS A 303 -14.39 -19.65 5.90
C LYS A 303 -15.39 -19.92 4.77
N VAL A 304 -16.41 -20.71 5.06
CA VAL A 304 -17.56 -20.98 4.18
C VAL A 304 -18.83 -20.70 4.98
N GLY A 305 -19.52 -19.62 4.68
CA GLY A 305 -20.62 -19.15 5.52
C GLY A 305 -20.14 -18.87 6.94
N GLU A 306 -20.72 -19.55 7.95
CA GLU A 306 -20.31 -19.41 9.34
C GLU A 306 -19.29 -20.50 9.80
N THR A 307 -18.91 -21.41 8.90
CA THR A 307 -18.01 -22.52 9.25
C THR A 307 -16.59 -22.21 8.82
N THR A 308 -15.64 -22.44 9.73
CA THR A 308 -14.21 -22.22 9.54
C THR A 308 -13.46 -23.53 9.43
N PHE A 309 -12.53 -23.63 8.51
CA PHE A 309 -11.70 -24.79 8.21
C PHE A 309 -10.21 -24.42 8.33
N PRO A 310 -9.38 -25.26 8.97
CA PRO A 310 -7.95 -25.03 9.04
C PRO A 310 -7.33 -25.13 7.66
N VAL A 311 -6.36 -24.25 7.38
CA VAL A 311 -5.52 -24.28 6.20
C VAL A 311 -4.14 -24.77 6.62
N ILE A 312 -3.57 -25.67 5.85
CA ILE A 312 -2.19 -26.13 6.04
C ILE A 312 -1.31 -25.62 4.91
N GLN A 313 -0.05 -25.40 5.20
CA GLN A 313 0.95 -25.01 4.20
C GLN A 313 1.76 -26.24 3.76
N ILE A 314 1.85 -26.44 2.46
CA ILE A 314 2.69 -27.47 1.83
C ILE A 314 3.50 -26.78 0.74
N ASP A 315 4.84 -26.80 0.84
CA ASP A 315 5.76 -26.19 -0.12
C ASP A 315 5.33 -24.76 -0.53
N GLU A 316 5.24 -23.85 0.44
CA GLU A 316 4.85 -22.41 0.27
C GLU A 316 3.43 -22.19 -0.28
N SER A 317 2.61 -23.22 -0.38
CA SER A 317 1.25 -23.12 -0.90
C SER A 317 0.20 -23.55 0.13
N PHE A 318 -0.96 -22.91 0.10
CA PHE A 318 -2.04 -23.13 1.05
C PHE A 318 -3.00 -24.22 0.58
N TYR A 319 -3.31 -25.16 1.47
CA TYR A 319 -4.17 -26.30 1.22
C TYR A 319 -5.24 -26.44 2.32
N VAL A 320 -6.40 -26.96 1.92
CA VAL A 320 -7.48 -27.31 2.85
C VAL A 320 -7.92 -28.73 2.64
N GLU A 321 -8.49 -29.33 3.68
CA GLU A 321 -9.16 -30.63 3.58
C GLU A 321 -10.32 -30.53 2.57
N ALA A 322 -10.27 -31.34 1.51
CA ALA A 322 -11.15 -31.18 0.36
C ALA A 322 -12.62 -31.43 0.69
N GLN A 323 -12.90 -32.59 1.35
CA GLN A 323 -14.26 -33.04 1.54
C GLN A 323 -15.11 -32.10 2.39
N PRO A 324 -14.70 -31.72 3.63
CA PRO A 324 -15.55 -30.91 4.49
C PRO A 324 -15.78 -29.50 3.93
N VAL A 325 -14.78 -28.90 3.24
CA VAL A 325 -14.94 -27.58 2.63
C VAL A 325 -15.88 -27.63 1.42
N LEU A 326 -15.72 -28.63 0.56
CA LEU A 326 -16.60 -28.80 -0.61
C LEU A 326 -18.03 -29.12 -0.21
N GLU A 327 -18.24 -29.95 0.81
CA GLU A 327 -19.58 -30.26 1.35
C GLU A 327 -20.24 -29.02 1.97
N ALA A 328 -19.47 -28.18 2.68
CA ALA A 328 -19.97 -26.89 3.20
C ALA A 328 -20.40 -25.91 2.10
N LEU A 329 -19.80 -26.02 0.91
CA LEU A 329 -20.21 -25.28 -0.30
C LEU A 329 -21.43 -25.89 -1.00
N GLY A 330 -21.94 -27.01 -0.49
CA GLY A 330 -23.08 -27.72 -1.08
C GLY A 330 -22.69 -28.71 -2.19
N ALA A 331 -21.43 -29.08 -2.31
CA ALA A 331 -20.99 -30.11 -3.25
C ALA A 331 -21.19 -31.51 -2.66
N ALA A 332 -21.38 -32.51 -3.53
CA ALA A 332 -21.27 -33.91 -3.17
C ALA A 332 -19.90 -34.47 -3.57
N VAL A 333 -19.19 -35.07 -2.63
CA VAL A 333 -17.85 -35.62 -2.85
C VAL A 333 -17.90 -37.14 -2.77
N THR A 334 -17.37 -37.82 -3.78
CA THR A 334 -17.28 -39.28 -3.83
C THR A 334 -15.83 -39.67 -4.07
N ALA A 335 -15.26 -40.45 -3.16
CA ALA A 335 -13.90 -40.97 -3.24
C ALA A 335 -13.89 -42.38 -3.84
N ASN A 336 -12.92 -42.67 -4.71
CA ASN A 336 -12.63 -43.98 -5.21
C ASN A 336 -11.12 -44.21 -5.28
N GLY A 337 -10.52 -44.58 -4.16
CA GLY A 337 -9.06 -44.60 -3.99
C GLY A 337 -8.48 -43.21 -4.07
N ASN A 338 -7.55 -42.99 -4.98
CA ASN A 338 -6.91 -41.68 -5.21
C ASN A 338 -7.73 -40.74 -6.10
N ASP A 339 -8.83 -41.23 -6.66
CA ASP A 339 -9.69 -40.46 -7.57
C ASP A 339 -10.93 -39.95 -6.83
N TYR A 340 -11.29 -38.72 -7.11
CA TYR A 340 -12.40 -38.03 -6.49
C TYR A 340 -13.32 -37.43 -7.55
N THR A 341 -14.63 -37.61 -7.34
CA THR A 341 -15.66 -36.94 -8.12
C THR A 341 -16.35 -35.93 -7.22
N VAL A 342 -16.40 -34.68 -7.65
CA VAL A 342 -17.05 -33.57 -6.96
C VAL A 342 -18.19 -33.06 -7.84
N GLU A 343 -19.42 -33.21 -7.37
CA GLU A 343 -20.62 -32.67 -8.03
C GLU A 343 -20.96 -31.33 -7.39
N TYR A 344 -20.80 -30.23 -8.15
CA TYR A 344 -21.07 -28.89 -7.68
C TYR A 344 -21.78 -28.05 -8.76
N LYS A 345 -22.92 -27.45 -8.41
CA LYS A 345 -23.75 -26.62 -9.34
C LYS A 345 -23.98 -27.29 -10.70
N ASP A 346 -24.42 -28.56 -10.69
CA ASP A 346 -24.70 -29.39 -11.87
C ASP A 346 -23.46 -29.67 -12.76
N ILE A 347 -22.27 -29.50 -12.22
CA ILE A 347 -21.00 -29.84 -12.90
C ILE A 347 -20.31 -30.93 -12.12
N SER A 348 -19.89 -31.97 -12.86
CA SER A 348 -19.04 -33.06 -12.33
C SER A 348 -17.58 -32.73 -12.55
N TYR A 349 -16.80 -32.63 -11.48
CA TYR A 349 -15.37 -32.42 -11.52
C TYR A 349 -14.67 -33.71 -11.11
N GLN A 350 -13.67 -34.12 -11.89
CA GLN A 350 -12.81 -35.24 -11.51
C GLN A 350 -11.42 -34.70 -11.20
N LEU A 351 -10.90 -35.12 -10.09
CA LEU A 351 -9.56 -34.79 -9.60
C LEU A 351 -8.92 -36.02 -8.96
N SER A 352 -7.62 -36.11 -9.04
CA SER A 352 -6.85 -37.22 -8.49
C SER A 352 -5.74 -36.70 -7.60
N ALA A 353 -5.47 -37.39 -6.50
CA ALA A 353 -4.32 -37.07 -5.66
C ALA A 353 -3.01 -37.13 -6.47
N ASN A 354 -2.14 -36.18 -6.23
CA ASN A 354 -0.86 -36.01 -6.92
C ASN A 354 -0.95 -35.78 -8.44
N SER A 355 -2.12 -35.33 -8.93
CA SER A 355 -2.33 -34.92 -10.31
C SER A 355 -2.84 -33.48 -10.37
N ASN A 356 -2.15 -32.62 -11.09
CA ASN A 356 -2.57 -31.24 -11.30
C ASN A 356 -3.63 -31.07 -12.41
N ILE A 357 -4.22 -32.18 -12.85
CA ILE A 357 -5.25 -32.22 -13.91
C ILE A 357 -6.63 -32.35 -13.27
N TYR A 358 -7.49 -31.38 -13.57
CA TYR A 358 -8.88 -31.35 -13.17
C TYR A 358 -9.77 -31.47 -14.39
N VAL A 359 -10.62 -32.48 -14.43
CA VAL A 359 -11.48 -32.79 -15.59
C VAL A 359 -12.92 -32.42 -15.29
N THR A 360 -13.54 -31.73 -16.24
CA THR A 360 -14.99 -31.48 -16.25
C THR A 360 -15.59 -32.02 -17.54
N PRO A 361 -16.92 -32.16 -17.68
CA PRO A 361 -17.56 -32.62 -18.91
C PRO A 361 -17.26 -31.74 -20.15
N LYS A 362 -16.84 -30.49 -19.92
CA LYS A 362 -16.63 -29.51 -20.99
C LYS A 362 -15.16 -29.18 -21.24
N THR A 363 -14.28 -29.38 -20.25
CA THR A 363 -12.90 -28.94 -20.33
C THR A 363 -12.01 -29.68 -19.34
N THR A 364 -10.73 -29.67 -19.61
CA THR A 364 -9.68 -30.10 -18.70
C THR A 364 -8.87 -28.87 -18.30
N LYS A 365 -8.63 -28.69 -17.00
CA LYS A 365 -7.77 -27.64 -16.46
C LYS A 365 -6.52 -28.26 -15.89
N ILE A 366 -5.39 -27.63 -16.14
CA ILE A 366 -4.10 -27.99 -15.58
C ILE A 366 -3.68 -26.82 -14.70
N LEU A 367 -3.41 -27.09 -13.43
CA LEU A 367 -2.96 -26.10 -12.46
C LEU A 367 -1.47 -26.30 -12.17
N ASP A 368 -0.83 -25.32 -11.56
CA ASP A 368 0.56 -25.43 -11.09
C ASP A 368 0.69 -26.35 -9.87
N LEU A 369 -0.40 -26.48 -9.10
CA LEU A 369 -0.46 -27.28 -7.88
C LEU A 369 -1.43 -28.46 -8.04
N SER A 370 -1.06 -29.60 -7.45
CA SER A 370 -1.91 -30.80 -7.40
C SER A 370 -2.55 -31.01 -6.03
N PRO A 371 -3.71 -31.69 -5.95
CA PRO A 371 -4.20 -32.22 -4.70
C PRO A 371 -3.19 -33.19 -4.06
N VAL A 372 -3.08 -33.16 -2.74
CA VAL A 372 -2.17 -33.99 -1.95
C VAL A 372 -2.96 -34.92 -1.04
N TYR A 373 -2.52 -36.18 -0.94
CA TYR A 373 -3.09 -37.16 -0.01
C TYR A 373 -2.14 -37.37 1.15
N GLN A 374 -2.56 -37.01 2.34
CA GLN A 374 -1.76 -37.12 3.55
C GLN A 374 -2.63 -37.61 4.71
N ASP A 375 -2.15 -38.58 5.48
CA ASP A 375 -2.84 -39.14 6.70
C ASP A 375 -4.30 -39.52 6.43
N ASP A 376 -4.54 -40.25 5.34
CA ASP A 376 -5.86 -40.67 4.87
C ASP A 376 -6.83 -39.52 4.49
N THR A 377 -6.30 -38.30 4.27
CA THR A 377 -7.06 -37.09 3.95
C THR A 377 -6.58 -36.51 2.63
N LEU A 378 -7.53 -36.10 1.77
CA LEU A 378 -7.24 -35.34 0.58
C LEU A 378 -7.24 -33.85 0.90
N TYR A 379 -6.14 -33.19 0.58
CA TYR A 379 -6.00 -31.75 0.62
C TYR A 379 -6.00 -31.17 -0.80
N ILE A 380 -6.72 -30.09 -1.03
CA ILE A 380 -6.71 -29.37 -2.30
C ILE A 380 -6.12 -27.97 -2.10
N PRO A 381 -5.37 -27.46 -3.11
CA PRO A 381 -4.89 -26.09 -3.07
C PRO A 381 -6.05 -25.09 -2.96
N VAL A 382 -5.91 -24.06 -2.12
CA VAL A 382 -6.93 -23.00 -2.00
C VAL A 382 -7.16 -22.31 -3.34
N SER A 383 -6.14 -22.20 -4.18
CA SER A 383 -6.24 -21.69 -5.56
C SER A 383 -7.20 -22.49 -6.46
N SER A 384 -7.48 -23.77 -6.12
CA SER A 384 -8.44 -24.58 -6.87
C SER A 384 -9.87 -24.04 -6.81
N PHE A 385 -10.24 -23.34 -5.73
CA PHE A 385 -11.57 -22.73 -5.63
C PHE A 385 -11.75 -21.67 -6.71
N ILE A 386 -10.77 -20.81 -6.93
CA ILE A 386 -10.80 -19.76 -7.96
C ILE A 386 -10.67 -20.39 -9.35
N ASN A 387 -9.64 -21.20 -9.54
CA ASN A 387 -9.20 -21.63 -10.87
C ASN A 387 -10.04 -22.79 -11.45
N VAL A 388 -10.56 -23.68 -10.60
CA VAL A 388 -11.35 -24.85 -11.02
C VAL A 388 -12.82 -24.62 -10.80
N PHE A 389 -13.23 -24.41 -9.55
CA PHE A 389 -14.63 -24.29 -9.15
C PHE A 389 -15.23 -22.92 -9.44
N GLN A 390 -14.42 -21.92 -9.80
CA GLN A 390 -14.84 -20.54 -10.10
C GLN A 390 -15.54 -19.86 -8.90
N ILE A 391 -15.06 -20.16 -7.71
CA ILE A 391 -15.55 -19.57 -6.47
C ILE A 391 -14.51 -18.53 -6.03
N PRO A 392 -14.86 -17.25 -5.91
CA PRO A 392 -13.93 -16.23 -5.44
C PRO A 392 -13.53 -16.49 -3.98
N VAL A 393 -12.27 -16.22 -3.67
CA VAL A 393 -11.75 -16.22 -2.30
C VAL A 393 -11.35 -14.79 -1.96
N ASN A 394 -11.95 -14.23 -0.93
CA ASN A 394 -11.57 -12.93 -0.38
C ASN A 394 -10.75 -13.17 0.89
N PHE A 395 -9.57 -12.56 0.95
CA PHE A 395 -8.68 -12.69 2.10
C PHE A 395 -8.79 -11.45 2.99
N SER A 396 -8.82 -11.69 4.28
CA SER A 396 -8.66 -10.68 5.34
C SER A 396 -7.66 -11.18 6.37
N SER A 397 -7.00 -10.27 7.07
CA SER A 397 -6.06 -10.60 8.13
C SER A 397 -6.42 -9.78 9.37
N ALA A 398 -6.48 -10.45 10.53
CA ALA A 398 -6.70 -9.81 11.81
C ALA A 398 -6.20 -10.70 12.95
N ASN A 399 -5.59 -10.11 13.97
CA ASN A 399 -5.15 -10.81 15.19
C ASN A 399 -4.30 -12.06 14.90
N GLY A 400 -3.31 -11.96 14.01
CA GLY A 400 -2.48 -13.09 13.59
C GLY A 400 -3.21 -14.20 12.83
N THR A 401 -4.42 -13.94 12.33
CA THR A 401 -5.21 -14.90 11.58
C THR A 401 -5.49 -14.39 10.17
N VAL A 402 -5.03 -15.13 9.16
CA VAL A 402 -5.42 -14.91 7.76
C VAL A 402 -6.65 -15.76 7.45
N THR A 403 -7.75 -15.11 7.12
CA THR A 403 -9.00 -15.76 6.76
C THR A 403 -9.31 -15.59 5.29
N GLY A 404 -9.37 -16.71 4.54
CA GLY A 404 -9.92 -16.74 3.21
C GLY A 404 -11.43 -17.02 3.28
N THR A 405 -12.26 -16.10 2.79
CA THR A 405 -13.71 -16.30 2.72
C THR A 405 -14.12 -16.71 1.32
N LEU A 406 -14.73 -17.89 1.19
CA LEU A 406 -15.29 -18.37 -0.06
C LEU A 406 -16.63 -17.67 -0.33
N GLY A 407 -16.72 -16.95 -1.45
CA GLY A 407 -17.93 -16.34 -1.89
C GLY A 407 -18.95 -17.39 -2.37
N SER A 408 -20.23 -17.19 -2.10
CA SER A 408 -21.33 -18.02 -2.57
C SER A 408 -21.68 -17.78 -4.04
#